data_aba7c88288513d470d75251664d39bc6
#
_entry.id   aba7c88288513d470d75251664d39bc6
#
_cell.length_a   1.000
_cell.length_b   1.000
_cell.length_c   1.000
_cell.angle_alpha   90.00
_cell.angle_beta   90.00
_cell.angle_gamma   90.00
#
_symmetry.space_group_name_H-M   'P 1'
#
loop_
_entity.id
_entity.type
_entity.pdbx_description
1 polymer ?
#
loop_
_entity_poly.entity_id
_entity_poly.type
_entity_poly.pdbx_seq_one_letter_code
_entity_poly.pdbx_strand_id
1 'polypeptide(L)'
;MDSHLILQNYSKFIEREITNRLIKHAKANELLNALPSQFAVEIKGYSEEGRAIKLVTWGKGEQKVFIWSQMHGDEATGTMALFDLMNFLKGEFNKDLIAAISESCTLYLLPMLNPDGAERFTRRNARQIDINRDYREMLSAEARILEKVHKEVKPHFAFNLHDQNTLWSVEGSNKSATLSFLAPSYDANLSVNDTRTSAMQVIASMFEVLTEHLPRRIGLFPDEFEPRAFGDNFQLAGTSTILIEAGGYKDDFEKQEIRKYYFLSLLQGLSVISTKTYLQKNIDTYLYIPKNGKQIFHVLLHKVDVNGLTTSVALNFQETLQSSNNALLKLFYIHDIGDLRTYNAYMTYDTIEQKIPEPIAIDSLANFNLLKNGKIILSFTNGILNVIP
;
A
#
# COMPACT_ATOMS: atom_id res chain seq x y z
N MET A 1 -0.41 22.03 -7.88
CA MET A 1 -0.30 21.90 -6.39
C MET A 1 1.17 22.01 -6.00
N ASP A 2 1.50 22.73 -4.91
CA ASP A 2 2.87 22.78 -4.36
C ASP A 2 3.10 21.58 -3.41
N SER A 3 3.75 20.53 -3.90
CA SER A 3 4.00 19.30 -3.17
C SER A 3 4.98 19.48 -2.00
N HIS A 4 5.97 20.38 -2.14
CA HIS A 4 6.93 20.68 -1.08
C HIS A 4 6.23 21.35 0.12
N LEU A 5 5.38 22.33 -0.15
CA LEU A 5 4.60 23.00 0.90
C LEU A 5 3.65 22.04 1.62
N ILE A 6 3.00 21.12 0.88
CA ILE A 6 2.14 20.09 1.46
C ILE A 6 2.95 19.17 2.40
N LEU A 7 4.09 18.65 1.94
CA LEU A 7 4.90 17.74 2.76
C LEU A 7 5.53 18.41 3.98
N GLN A 8 5.98 19.66 3.87
CA GLN A 8 6.48 20.43 5.01
C GLN A 8 5.42 20.65 6.10
N ASN A 9 4.14 20.67 5.73
CA ASN A 9 3.03 20.85 6.64
C ASN A 9 2.27 19.55 6.95
N TYR A 10 2.76 18.39 6.53
CA TYR A 10 2.06 17.10 6.65
C TYR A 10 1.66 16.77 8.10
N SER A 11 2.47 17.17 9.09
CA SER A 11 2.17 16.98 10.51
C SER A 11 0.87 17.65 11.00
N LYS A 12 0.29 18.55 10.18
CA LYS A 12 -1.01 19.19 10.44
C LYS A 12 -2.20 18.32 10.03
N PHE A 13 -1.96 17.35 9.13
CA PHE A 13 -3.00 16.53 8.52
C PHE A 13 -2.98 15.08 9.00
N ILE A 14 -1.83 14.60 9.49
CA ILE A 14 -1.67 13.23 9.96
C ILE A 14 -2.69 12.90 11.04
N GLU A 15 -3.42 11.79 10.90
CA GLU A 15 -4.26 11.28 11.97
C GLU A 15 -3.38 10.65 13.06
N ARG A 16 -3.26 11.38 14.17
CA ARG A 16 -2.30 11.07 15.24
C ARG A 16 -2.70 9.85 16.08
N GLU A 17 -3.97 9.48 16.06
CA GLU A 17 -4.46 8.30 16.76
C GLU A 17 -4.15 6.99 16.02
N ILE A 18 -3.68 7.08 14.77
CA ILE A 18 -3.25 5.94 13.98
C ILE A 18 -1.73 5.98 13.87
N THR A 19 -1.04 5.20 14.72
CA THR A 19 0.43 5.18 14.81
C THR A 19 1.07 3.93 14.19
N ASN A 20 0.27 2.94 13.79
CA ASN A 20 0.73 1.69 13.19
C ASN A 20 -0.30 1.14 12.20
N ARG A 21 0.07 0.06 11.49
CA ARG A 21 -0.77 -0.60 10.48
C ARG A 21 -1.89 -1.46 11.04
N LEU A 22 -1.89 -1.76 12.33
CA LEU A 22 -2.92 -2.55 12.96
C LEU A 22 -4.10 -1.67 13.36
N ILE A 23 -4.92 -1.30 12.39
CA ILE A 23 -6.10 -0.46 12.62
C ILE A 23 -7.29 -1.37 12.93
N LYS A 24 -7.73 -1.36 14.20
CA LYS A 24 -8.94 -2.08 14.61
C LYS A 24 -10.20 -1.35 14.15
N HIS A 25 -11.24 -2.12 13.81
CA HIS A 25 -12.52 -1.56 13.36
C HIS A 25 -13.10 -0.53 14.35
N ALA A 26 -12.99 -0.81 15.65
CA ALA A 26 -13.47 0.12 16.68
C ALA A 26 -12.82 1.51 16.56
N LYS A 27 -11.49 1.57 16.33
CA LYS A 27 -10.76 2.83 16.16
C LYS A 27 -11.17 3.55 14.87
N ALA A 28 -11.21 2.82 13.74
CA ALA A 28 -11.67 3.41 12.48
C ALA A 28 -13.10 3.95 12.58
N ASN A 29 -13.98 3.20 13.25
CA ASN A 29 -15.38 3.59 13.46
C ASN A 29 -15.53 4.83 14.37
N GLU A 30 -14.73 4.94 15.43
CA GLU A 30 -14.64 6.11 16.30
C GLU A 30 -14.25 7.36 15.50
N LEU A 31 -13.17 7.28 14.72
CA LEU A 31 -12.68 8.40 13.90
C LEU A 31 -13.71 8.83 12.84
N LEU A 32 -14.37 7.87 12.19
CA LEU A 32 -15.42 8.18 11.21
C LEU A 32 -16.66 8.85 11.86
N ASN A 33 -17.03 8.44 13.06
CA ASN A 33 -18.14 9.07 13.81
C ASN A 33 -17.81 10.49 14.30
N ALA A 34 -16.53 10.80 14.46
CA ALA A 34 -16.04 12.12 14.90
C ALA A 34 -15.89 13.12 13.73
N LEU A 35 -16.13 12.71 12.50
CA LEU A 35 -16.04 13.60 11.34
C LEU A 35 -17.10 14.74 11.44
N PRO A 36 -16.74 15.99 11.09
CA PRO A 36 -17.69 17.10 11.09
C PRO A 36 -18.77 16.95 10.02
N SER A 37 -19.87 17.67 10.17
CA SER A 37 -21.09 17.53 9.35
C SER A 37 -20.91 17.76 7.85
N GLN A 38 -19.81 18.33 7.42
CA GLN A 38 -19.47 18.43 6.00
C GLN A 38 -19.16 17.07 5.36
N PHE A 39 -18.94 16.01 6.16
CA PHE A 39 -18.82 14.63 5.73
C PHE A 39 -20.09 13.87 6.10
N ALA A 40 -20.80 13.39 5.10
CA ALA A 40 -21.93 12.50 5.32
C ALA A 40 -21.41 11.06 5.51
N VAL A 41 -21.65 10.46 6.67
CA VAL A 41 -21.21 9.09 6.99
C VAL A 41 -22.42 8.16 7.00
N GLU A 42 -22.37 7.10 6.22
CA GLU A 42 -23.47 6.16 6.02
C GLU A 42 -22.98 4.71 6.16
N ILE A 43 -23.75 3.85 6.83
CA ILE A 43 -23.51 2.41 6.87
C ILE A 43 -24.05 1.80 5.56
N LYS A 44 -23.18 1.19 4.75
CA LYS A 44 -23.56 0.52 3.49
C LYS A 44 -23.88 -0.96 3.66
N GLY A 45 -23.48 -1.53 4.77
CA GLY A 45 -23.74 -2.91 5.15
C GLY A 45 -22.86 -3.36 6.31
N TYR A 46 -22.78 -4.67 6.47
CA TYR A 46 -22.03 -5.30 7.55
C TYR A 46 -21.16 -6.43 6.97
N SER A 47 -19.97 -6.61 7.55
CA SER A 47 -19.08 -7.72 7.23
C SER A 47 -19.68 -9.07 7.65
N GLU A 48 -19.00 -10.16 7.34
CA GLU A 48 -19.42 -11.52 7.70
C GLU A 48 -19.60 -11.71 9.23
N GLU A 49 -18.87 -10.95 10.05
CA GLU A 49 -19.01 -10.97 11.53
C GLU A 49 -19.82 -9.80 12.08
N GLY A 50 -20.56 -9.09 11.24
CA GLY A 50 -21.49 -8.05 11.68
C GLY A 50 -20.85 -6.69 11.98
N ARG A 51 -19.62 -6.41 11.53
CA ARG A 51 -18.99 -5.07 11.67
C ARG A 51 -19.48 -4.14 10.58
N ALA A 52 -19.86 -2.93 10.97
CA ALA A 52 -20.37 -1.93 10.04
C ALA A 52 -19.30 -1.50 9.01
N ILE A 53 -19.68 -1.52 7.74
CA ILE A 53 -18.87 -0.98 6.63
C ILE A 53 -19.47 0.37 6.24
N LYS A 54 -18.66 1.44 6.37
CA LYS A 54 -19.11 2.82 6.22
C LYS A 54 -18.56 3.48 4.98
N LEU A 55 -19.42 4.25 4.31
CA LEU A 55 -19.09 5.16 3.24
C LEU A 55 -19.14 6.59 3.75
N VAL A 56 -18.12 7.38 3.42
CA VAL A 56 -18.06 8.81 3.68
C VAL A 56 -18.24 9.54 2.37
N THR A 57 -19.17 10.49 2.32
CA THR A 57 -19.37 11.37 1.15
C THR A 57 -18.93 12.79 1.49
N TRP A 58 -18.15 13.43 0.61
CA TRP A 58 -17.67 14.79 0.75
C TRP A 58 -17.59 15.50 -0.61
N GLY A 59 -17.82 16.83 -0.61
CA GLY A 59 -17.84 17.64 -1.84
C GLY A 59 -19.22 17.66 -2.49
N LYS A 60 -19.35 18.44 -3.58
CA LYS A 60 -20.64 18.71 -4.25
C LYS A 60 -20.55 18.77 -5.78
N GLY A 61 -19.35 18.53 -6.32
CA GLY A 61 -19.10 18.60 -7.77
C GLY A 61 -19.65 17.40 -8.53
N GLU A 62 -19.76 17.55 -9.83
CA GLU A 62 -20.31 16.53 -10.73
C GLU A 62 -19.35 15.35 -10.95
N GLN A 63 -18.04 15.59 -10.79
CA GLN A 63 -17.02 14.56 -10.97
C GLN A 63 -17.03 13.59 -9.79
N LYS A 64 -17.58 12.42 -9.95
CA LYS A 64 -17.67 11.40 -8.90
C LYS A 64 -16.39 10.60 -8.83
N VAL A 65 -15.78 10.58 -7.66
CA VAL A 65 -14.53 9.83 -7.39
C VAL A 65 -14.78 8.85 -6.24
N PHE A 66 -14.62 7.56 -6.50
CA PHE A 66 -14.78 6.50 -5.51
C PHE A 66 -13.41 6.00 -5.06
N ILE A 67 -13.17 5.97 -3.75
CA ILE A 67 -11.89 5.55 -3.18
C ILE A 67 -12.18 4.48 -2.12
N TRP A 68 -11.62 3.27 -2.28
CA TRP A 68 -11.75 2.23 -1.27
C TRP A 68 -10.39 1.70 -0.86
N SER A 69 -10.31 1.26 0.38
CA SER A 69 -9.10 0.73 1.00
C SER A 69 -9.42 -0.50 1.84
N GLN A 70 -8.37 -1.18 2.21
CA GLN A 70 -8.37 -2.30 3.14
C GLN A 70 -9.41 -3.38 2.79
N MET A 71 -9.52 -3.69 1.50
CA MET A 71 -10.23 -4.91 1.07
C MET A 71 -9.43 -6.16 1.46
N HIS A 72 -8.10 -6.04 1.59
CA HIS A 72 -7.26 -6.96 2.32
C HIS A 72 -7.01 -6.38 3.71
N GLY A 73 -7.31 -7.15 4.76
CA GLY A 73 -7.32 -6.61 6.12
C GLY A 73 -5.95 -6.22 6.67
N ASP A 74 -4.87 -6.77 6.11
CA ASP A 74 -3.47 -6.48 6.44
C ASP A 74 -2.87 -5.31 5.64
N GLU A 75 -3.62 -4.71 4.72
CA GLU A 75 -3.16 -3.63 3.83
C GLU A 75 -3.73 -2.28 4.28
N ALA A 76 -3.19 -1.70 5.33
CA ALA A 76 -3.77 -0.55 6.02
C ALA A 76 -3.23 0.82 5.58
N THR A 77 -2.19 0.89 4.73
CA THR A 77 -1.55 2.17 4.37
C THR A 77 -2.50 3.12 3.68
N GLY A 78 -3.33 2.62 2.76
CA GLY A 78 -4.38 3.40 2.11
C GLY A 78 -5.41 3.94 3.10
N THR A 79 -5.80 3.14 4.10
CA THR A 79 -6.71 3.58 5.17
C THR A 79 -6.11 4.72 5.98
N MET A 80 -4.83 4.61 6.39
CA MET A 80 -4.11 5.67 7.07
C MET A 80 -4.10 6.97 6.27
N ALA A 81 -3.76 6.86 4.97
CA ALA A 81 -3.72 8.02 4.07
C ALA A 81 -5.10 8.65 3.83
N LEU A 82 -6.17 7.85 3.85
CA LEU A 82 -7.55 8.37 3.75
C LEU A 82 -7.97 9.19 4.98
N PHE A 83 -7.58 8.78 6.18
CA PHE A 83 -7.81 9.60 7.38
C PHE A 83 -7.02 10.91 7.31
N ASP A 84 -5.77 10.90 6.82
CA ASP A 84 -5.00 12.12 6.60
C ASP A 84 -5.64 13.02 5.53
N LEU A 85 -6.19 12.43 4.47
CA LEU A 85 -6.91 13.16 3.43
C LEU A 85 -8.17 13.82 4.01
N MET A 86 -8.95 13.11 4.82
CA MET A 86 -10.11 13.69 5.48
C MET A 86 -9.72 14.81 6.44
N ASN A 87 -8.59 14.67 7.16
CA ASN A 87 -8.04 15.73 8.00
C ASN A 87 -7.61 16.97 7.19
N PHE A 88 -7.01 16.77 6.02
CA PHE A 88 -6.68 17.87 5.10
C PHE A 88 -7.94 18.57 4.60
N LEU A 89 -8.94 17.81 4.13
CA LEU A 89 -10.17 18.35 3.55
C LEU A 89 -11.07 19.10 4.55
N LYS A 90 -11.03 18.74 5.84
CA LYS A 90 -11.76 19.47 6.89
C LYS A 90 -11.04 20.71 7.37
N GLY A 91 -9.75 20.85 7.05
CA GLY A 91 -8.89 21.93 7.53
C GLY A 91 -8.97 23.20 6.68
N GLU A 92 -8.18 24.17 7.09
CA GLU A 92 -8.11 25.48 6.43
C GLU A 92 -6.81 25.70 5.64
N PHE A 93 -5.95 24.70 5.63
CA PHE A 93 -4.70 24.74 4.89
C PHE A 93 -4.98 24.56 3.38
N ASN A 94 -4.47 25.50 2.57
CA ASN A 94 -4.70 25.51 1.13
C ASN A 94 -6.19 25.50 0.73
N LYS A 95 -6.93 26.49 1.20
CA LYS A 95 -8.38 26.64 0.97
C LYS A 95 -8.75 26.60 -0.51
N ASP A 96 -7.92 27.17 -1.39
CA ASP A 96 -8.20 27.20 -2.82
C ASP A 96 -8.21 25.81 -3.44
N LEU A 97 -7.27 24.94 -3.04
CA LEU A 97 -7.24 23.54 -3.50
C LEU A 97 -8.43 22.75 -2.95
N ILE A 98 -8.75 22.92 -1.66
CA ILE A 98 -9.90 22.26 -1.02
C ILE A 98 -11.20 22.70 -1.71
N ALA A 99 -11.37 23.99 -1.97
CA ALA A 99 -12.53 24.52 -2.68
C ALA A 99 -12.61 23.98 -4.12
N ALA A 100 -11.51 23.99 -4.86
CA ALA A 100 -11.46 23.45 -6.22
C ALA A 100 -11.88 21.96 -6.27
N ILE A 101 -11.39 21.15 -5.32
CA ILE A 101 -11.78 19.74 -5.23
C ILE A 101 -13.26 19.63 -4.84
N SER A 102 -13.73 20.37 -3.82
CA SER A 102 -15.12 20.31 -3.34
C SER A 102 -16.14 20.73 -4.39
N GLU A 103 -15.81 21.74 -5.19
CA GLU A 103 -16.73 22.27 -6.21
C GLU A 103 -16.75 21.43 -7.48
N SER A 104 -15.64 20.80 -7.82
CA SER A 104 -15.53 19.97 -9.03
C SER A 104 -15.85 18.50 -8.78
N CYS A 105 -15.57 17.99 -7.58
CA CYS A 105 -15.68 16.57 -7.26
C CYS A 105 -16.68 16.30 -6.13
N THR A 106 -17.31 15.12 -6.19
CA THR A 106 -17.95 14.47 -5.05
C THR A 106 -17.15 13.20 -4.75
N LEU A 107 -16.53 13.15 -3.56
CA LEU A 107 -15.73 12.02 -3.12
C LEU A 107 -16.58 11.03 -2.33
N TYR A 108 -16.43 9.76 -2.64
CA TYR A 108 -17.04 8.63 -1.94
C TYR A 108 -15.90 7.78 -1.38
N LEU A 109 -15.68 7.83 -0.07
CA LEU A 109 -14.55 7.18 0.60
C LEU A 109 -15.05 5.99 1.41
N LEU A 110 -14.47 4.81 1.16
CA LEU A 110 -14.75 3.57 1.90
C LEU A 110 -13.44 3.08 2.52
N PRO A 111 -13.07 3.59 3.73
CA PRO A 111 -11.72 3.41 4.27
C PRO A 111 -11.39 1.99 4.71
N MET A 112 -12.38 1.17 5.07
CA MET A 112 -12.16 -0.18 5.57
C MET A 112 -13.27 -1.11 5.03
N LEU A 113 -12.97 -1.82 3.95
CA LEU A 113 -13.92 -2.75 3.33
C LEU A 113 -13.97 -4.09 4.06
N ASN A 114 -12.83 -4.56 4.58
CA ASN A 114 -12.69 -5.85 5.26
C ASN A 114 -12.34 -5.68 6.74
N PRO A 115 -13.28 -5.26 7.58
CA PRO A 115 -13.01 -5.04 9.00
C PRO A 115 -12.69 -6.33 9.76
N ASP A 116 -13.18 -7.49 9.30
CA ASP A 116 -12.90 -8.78 9.94
C ASP A 116 -11.45 -9.24 9.70
N GLY A 117 -10.94 -9.04 8.48
CA GLY A 117 -9.54 -9.25 8.15
C GLY A 117 -8.62 -8.25 8.87
N ALA A 118 -9.04 -6.98 8.99
CA ALA A 118 -8.30 -5.94 9.72
C ALA A 118 -8.14 -6.29 11.22
N GLU A 119 -9.17 -6.85 11.85
CA GLU A 119 -9.10 -7.32 13.25
C GLU A 119 -8.01 -8.39 13.45
N ARG A 120 -7.77 -9.23 12.45
CA ARG A 120 -6.83 -10.35 12.48
C ARG A 120 -5.51 -10.06 11.80
N PHE A 121 -5.40 -8.90 11.16
CA PHE A 121 -4.29 -8.54 10.28
C PHE A 121 -4.05 -9.63 9.22
N THR A 122 -5.08 -9.96 8.47
CA THR A 122 -5.05 -10.99 7.42
C THR A 122 -5.61 -10.45 6.12
N ARG A 123 -5.05 -10.95 5.00
CA ARG A 123 -5.50 -10.61 3.66
C ARG A 123 -6.99 -10.92 3.45
N ARG A 124 -7.40 -12.11 3.86
CA ARG A 124 -8.73 -12.66 3.60
C ARG A 124 -9.75 -12.20 4.64
N ASN A 125 -11.04 -12.24 4.28
CA ASN A 125 -12.13 -11.97 5.22
C ASN A 125 -12.35 -13.12 6.22
N ALA A 126 -13.37 -13.03 7.08
CA ALA A 126 -13.67 -14.05 8.11
C ALA A 126 -13.96 -15.45 7.53
N ARG A 127 -14.43 -15.54 6.29
CA ARG A 127 -14.66 -16.82 5.58
C ARG A 127 -13.48 -17.30 4.75
N GLN A 128 -12.30 -16.70 4.91
CA GLN A 128 -11.10 -17.02 4.14
C GLN A 128 -11.23 -16.71 2.63
N ILE A 129 -12.16 -15.84 2.25
CA ILE A 129 -12.32 -15.38 0.88
C ILE A 129 -11.38 -14.20 0.63
N ASP A 130 -10.64 -14.26 -0.47
CA ASP A 130 -9.94 -13.09 -1.03
C ASP A 130 -10.97 -12.23 -1.77
N ILE A 131 -11.34 -11.09 -1.17
CA ILE A 131 -12.37 -10.21 -1.72
C ILE A 131 -12.00 -9.75 -3.12
N ASN A 132 -10.71 -9.49 -3.40
CA ASN A 132 -10.24 -9.10 -4.74
C ASN A 132 -10.14 -10.28 -5.73
N ARG A 133 -10.73 -11.43 -5.40
CA ARG A 133 -10.95 -12.59 -6.29
C ARG A 133 -12.41 -13.03 -6.31
N ASP A 134 -13.31 -12.22 -5.75
CA ASP A 134 -14.72 -12.57 -5.53
C ASP A 134 -15.70 -11.76 -6.41
N TYR A 135 -15.20 -10.98 -7.39
CA TYR A 135 -16.06 -10.14 -8.24
C TYR A 135 -17.12 -10.95 -9.03
N ARG A 136 -16.78 -12.12 -9.53
CA ARG A 136 -17.69 -12.92 -10.36
C ARG A 136 -18.78 -13.61 -9.56
N GLU A 137 -18.40 -14.16 -8.40
CA GLU A 137 -19.28 -15.00 -7.61
C GLU A 137 -20.02 -14.23 -6.51
N MET A 138 -19.45 -13.08 -6.05
CA MET A 138 -20.04 -12.23 -5.00
C MET A 138 -20.44 -13.00 -3.74
N LEU A 139 -19.57 -13.95 -3.32
CA LEU A 139 -19.86 -14.84 -2.19
C LEU A 139 -19.80 -14.10 -0.85
N SER A 140 -18.87 -13.14 -0.71
CA SER A 140 -18.68 -12.38 0.52
C SER A 140 -19.63 -11.19 0.64
N ALA A 141 -19.98 -10.84 1.87
CA ALA A 141 -20.79 -9.64 2.15
C ALA A 141 -20.06 -8.37 1.67
N GLU A 142 -18.75 -8.33 1.89
CA GLU A 142 -17.88 -7.21 1.52
C GLU A 142 -17.85 -6.98 -0.01
N ALA A 143 -17.75 -8.06 -0.80
CA ALA A 143 -17.78 -7.98 -2.27
C ALA A 143 -19.13 -7.41 -2.76
N ARG A 144 -20.24 -7.90 -2.21
CA ARG A 144 -21.60 -7.39 -2.55
C ARG A 144 -21.77 -5.92 -2.18
N ILE A 145 -21.20 -5.48 -1.05
CA ILE A 145 -21.27 -4.07 -0.63
C ILE A 145 -20.46 -3.20 -1.58
N LEU A 146 -19.22 -3.59 -1.93
CA LEU A 146 -18.36 -2.84 -2.83
C LEU A 146 -19.01 -2.64 -4.20
N GLU A 147 -19.53 -3.71 -4.78
CA GLU A 147 -20.24 -3.68 -6.06
C GLU A 147 -21.52 -2.84 -5.99
N LYS A 148 -22.31 -2.96 -4.91
CA LYS A 148 -23.52 -2.14 -4.70
C LYS A 148 -23.18 -0.66 -4.65
N VAL A 149 -22.13 -0.27 -3.90
CA VAL A 149 -21.69 1.13 -3.82
C VAL A 149 -21.25 1.64 -5.19
N HIS A 150 -20.47 0.87 -5.94
CA HIS A 150 -20.04 1.24 -7.28
C HIS A 150 -21.25 1.48 -8.22
N LYS A 151 -22.25 0.58 -8.21
CA LYS A 151 -23.46 0.73 -9.02
C LYS A 151 -24.33 1.93 -8.63
N GLU A 152 -24.40 2.23 -7.33
CA GLU A 152 -25.14 3.39 -6.82
C GLU A 152 -24.47 4.71 -7.18
N VAL A 153 -23.15 4.78 -6.98
CA VAL A 153 -22.34 5.98 -7.21
C VAL A 153 -22.14 6.24 -8.70
N LYS A 154 -21.86 5.20 -9.49
CA LYS A 154 -21.43 5.29 -10.89
C LYS A 154 -20.27 6.28 -11.05
N PRO A 155 -19.11 5.99 -10.46
CA PRO A 155 -17.98 6.92 -10.42
C PRO A 155 -17.33 7.07 -11.79
N HIS A 156 -16.82 8.28 -12.08
CA HIS A 156 -16.01 8.55 -13.26
C HIS A 156 -14.57 8.06 -13.04
N PHE A 157 -14.05 8.27 -11.82
CA PHE A 157 -12.74 7.80 -11.38
C PHE A 157 -12.86 6.95 -10.13
N ALA A 158 -11.94 6.00 -10.00
CA ALA A 158 -11.82 5.24 -8.78
C ALA A 158 -10.36 5.05 -8.37
N PHE A 159 -10.09 5.00 -7.05
CA PHE A 159 -8.80 4.63 -6.49
C PHE A 159 -8.97 3.34 -5.69
N ASN A 160 -8.22 2.33 -6.09
CA ASN A 160 -8.10 1.04 -5.42
C ASN A 160 -6.83 1.01 -4.60
N LEU A 161 -6.95 1.05 -3.28
CA LEU A 161 -5.83 1.26 -2.39
C LEU A 161 -5.37 -0.05 -1.76
N HIS A 162 -4.11 -0.42 -2.03
CA HIS A 162 -3.47 -1.66 -1.63
C HIS A 162 -2.10 -1.47 -1.00
N ASP A 163 -1.58 -2.54 -0.43
CA ASP A 163 -0.19 -2.68 -0.01
C ASP A 163 0.43 -3.89 -0.71
N GLN A 164 1.52 -3.68 -1.44
CA GLN A 164 2.29 -4.76 -2.04
C GLN A 164 3.36 -5.31 -1.09
N ASN A 165 3.94 -6.45 -1.47
CA ASN A 165 5.09 -7.00 -0.78
C ASN A 165 6.26 -6.00 -0.76
N THR A 166 6.86 -5.81 0.41
CA THR A 166 7.99 -4.90 0.65
C THR A 166 9.28 -5.28 -0.09
N LEU A 167 9.33 -6.49 -0.63
CA LEU A 167 10.49 -7.01 -1.36
C LEU A 167 10.52 -6.64 -2.85
N TRP A 168 9.52 -5.92 -3.36
CA TRP A 168 9.60 -5.34 -4.69
C TRP A 168 10.65 -4.24 -4.74
N SER A 169 11.53 -4.31 -5.75
CA SER A 169 12.37 -3.18 -6.15
C SER A 169 11.75 -2.41 -7.31
N VAL A 170 12.36 -1.31 -7.70
CA VAL A 170 12.09 -0.65 -8.98
C VAL A 170 13.11 -1.15 -10.00
N GLU A 171 12.69 -1.59 -11.17
CA GLU A 171 13.54 -2.08 -12.25
C GLU A 171 14.64 -1.06 -12.60
N GLY A 172 15.87 -1.54 -12.83
CA GLY A 172 17.03 -0.68 -13.05
C GLY A 172 17.46 0.13 -11.83
N SER A 173 16.92 -0.18 -10.64
CA SER A 173 17.24 0.46 -9.37
C SER A 173 17.54 -0.60 -8.30
N ASN A 174 18.38 -0.24 -7.34
CA ASN A 174 18.64 -1.04 -6.13
C ASN A 174 17.76 -0.58 -4.93
N LYS A 175 16.70 0.19 -5.21
CA LYS A 175 15.81 0.72 -4.18
C LYS A 175 14.49 -0.03 -4.16
N SER A 176 13.89 -0.13 -2.97
CA SER A 176 12.52 -0.66 -2.84
C SER A 176 11.53 0.19 -3.62
N ALA A 177 10.56 -0.45 -4.26
CA ALA A 177 9.37 0.21 -4.78
C ALA A 177 8.52 0.68 -3.61
N THR A 178 8.66 1.95 -3.26
CA THR A 178 7.94 2.57 -2.13
C THR A 178 6.46 2.75 -2.45
N LEU A 179 6.17 3.18 -3.68
CA LEU A 179 4.83 3.20 -4.25
C LEU A 179 4.87 2.55 -5.62
N SER A 180 3.80 1.85 -5.95
CA SER A 180 3.57 1.36 -7.31
C SER A 180 2.16 1.69 -7.77
N PHE A 181 2.02 1.92 -9.07
CA PHE A 181 0.76 2.29 -9.69
C PHE A 181 0.38 1.32 -10.80
N LEU A 182 -0.92 1.22 -11.07
CA LEU A 182 -1.43 0.55 -12.25
C LEU A 182 -2.75 1.21 -12.68
N ALA A 183 -2.87 1.45 -13.99
CA ALA A 183 -4.16 1.60 -14.64
C ALA A 183 -4.60 0.19 -15.08
N PRO A 184 -5.49 -0.51 -14.34
CA PRO A 184 -5.81 -1.91 -14.60
C PRO A 184 -6.29 -2.11 -16.04
N SER A 185 -5.92 -3.26 -16.63
CA SER A 185 -6.49 -3.66 -17.90
C SER A 185 -7.94 -4.12 -17.75
N TYR A 186 -8.69 -4.06 -18.83
CA TYR A 186 -10.08 -4.50 -18.86
C TYR A 186 -10.29 -5.73 -19.73
N ASP A 187 -9.22 -6.21 -20.37
CA ASP A 187 -9.20 -7.41 -21.19
C ASP A 187 -7.82 -8.10 -21.18
N ALA A 188 -7.79 -9.34 -21.68
CA ALA A 188 -6.57 -10.15 -21.74
C ALA A 188 -5.52 -9.65 -22.76
N ASN A 189 -5.90 -8.75 -23.68
CA ASN A 189 -4.98 -8.15 -24.65
C ASN A 189 -4.30 -6.89 -24.08
N LEU A 190 -4.62 -6.50 -22.85
CA LEU A 190 -4.15 -5.29 -22.19
C LEU A 190 -4.46 -4.03 -23.02
N SER A 191 -5.62 -4.01 -23.66
CA SER A 191 -6.04 -2.93 -24.55
C SER A 191 -6.16 -1.60 -23.82
N VAL A 192 -6.03 -0.51 -24.58
CA VAL A 192 -6.13 0.86 -24.05
C VAL A 192 -7.31 1.56 -24.74
N ASN A 193 -8.29 1.98 -23.94
CA ASN A 193 -9.42 2.80 -24.34
C ASN A 193 -9.37 4.16 -23.61
N ASP A 194 -10.33 5.04 -23.85
CA ASP A 194 -10.38 6.38 -23.23
C ASP A 194 -10.45 6.32 -21.70
N THR A 195 -11.15 5.33 -21.15
CA THR A 195 -11.27 5.12 -19.70
C THR A 195 -9.91 4.79 -19.09
N ARG A 196 -9.18 3.85 -19.68
CA ARG A 196 -7.84 3.46 -19.22
C ARG A 196 -6.82 4.58 -19.48
N THR A 197 -6.93 5.27 -20.61
CA THR A 197 -6.11 6.45 -20.93
C THR A 197 -6.22 7.52 -19.84
N SER A 198 -7.44 7.82 -19.39
CA SER A 198 -7.66 8.79 -18.31
C SER A 198 -7.00 8.38 -17.00
N ALA A 199 -7.07 7.08 -16.63
CA ALA A 199 -6.36 6.56 -15.46
C ALA A 199 -4.83 6.68 -15.61
N MET A 200 -4.27 6.33 -16.78
CA MET A 200 -2.84 6.46 -17.09
C MET A 200 -2.38 7.91 -16.98
N GLN A 201 -3.16 8.87 -17.47
CA GLN A 201 -2.86 10.31 -17.42
C GLN A 201 -2.86 10.85 -15.98
N VAL A 202 -3.79 10.40 -15.14
CA VAL A 202 -3.78 10.75 -13.70
C VAL A 202 -2.54 10.18 -13.03
N ILE A 203 -2.20 8.91 -13.28
CA ILE A 203 -0.98 8.28 -12.74
C ILE A 203 0.28 9.01 -13.22
N ALA A 204 0.36 9.40 -14.50
CA ALA A 204 1.48 10.18 -15.03
C ALA A 204 1.68 11.48 -14.24
N SER A 205 0.58 12.21 -13.94
CA SER A 205 0.64 13.43 -13.10
C SER A 205 1.09 13.14 -11.66
N MET A 206 0.66 12.02 -11.08
CA MET A 206 1.08 11.59 -9.74
C MET A 206 2.57 11.24 -9.73
N PHE A 207 3.02 10.48 -10.73
CA PHE A 207 4.42 10.06 -10.88
C PHE A 207 5.37 11.26 -10.98
N GLU A 208 5.06 12.25 -11.82
CA GLU A 208 5.90 13.44 -11.99
C GLU A 208 6.13 14.17 -10.66
N VAL A 209 5.08 14.41 -9.88
CA VAL A 209 5.19 15.07 -8.58
C VAL A 209 5.94 14.22 -7.56
N LEU A 210 5.63 12.94 -7.49
CA LEU A 210 6.21 12.06 -6.47
C LEU A 210 7.67 11.71 -6.73
N THR A 211 8.10 11.70 -7.99
CA THR A 211 9.48 11.35 -8.34
C THR A 211 10.49 12.38 -7.82
N GLU A 212 10.07 13.63 -7.57
CA GLU A 212 10.89 14.65 -6.91
C GLU A 212 11.22 14.27 -5.47
N HIS A 213 10.31 13.58 -4.79
CA HIS A 213 10.43 13.19 -3.37
C HIS A 213 10.91 11.74 -3.18
N LEU A 214 10.57 10.87 -4.14
CA LEU A 214 10.88 9.43 -4.13
C LEU A 214 11.69 9.02 -5.38
N PRO A 215 12.89 9.60 -5.62
CA PRO A 215 13.66 9.31 -6.83
C PRO A 215 14.04 7.84 -6.93
N ARG A 216 13.61 7.18 -8.04
CA ARG A 216 13.83 5.77 -8.34
C ARG A 216 13.20 4.80 -7.31
N ARG A 217 12.07 5.19 -6.70
CA ARG A 217 11.31 4.38 -5.73
C ARG A 217 9.85 4.19 -6.12
N ILE A 218 9.49 4.58 -7.33
CA ILE A 218 8.14 4.44 -7.87
C ILE A 218 8.20 3.49 -9.04
N GLY A 219 7.31 2.49 -9.04
CA GLY A 219 7.22 1.50 -10.08
C GLY A 219 5.82 1.35 -10.68
N LEU A 220 5.70 0.64 -11.79
CA LEU A 220 4.45 0.06 -12.24
C LEU A 220 4.27 -1.32 -11.64
N PHE A 221 3.09 -1.57 -11.08
CA PHE A 221 2.66 -2.89 -10.66
C PHE A 221 2.45 -3.77 -11.91
N PRO A 222 2.66 -5.09 -11.84
CA PRO A 222 2.45 -5.97 -12.98
C PRO A 222 1.04 -5.84 -13.58
N ASP A 223 0.98 -5.64 -14.89
CA ASP A 223 -0.25 -5.46 -15.65
C ASP A 223 -0.70 -6.83 -16.20
N GLU A 224 -1.63 -7.45 -15.51
CA GLU A 224 -2.25 -8.71 -15.88
C GLU A 224 -3.76 -8.58 -15.68
N PHE A 225 -4.56 -8.96 -16.69
CA PHE A 225 -6.01 -8.95 -16.55
C PHE A 225 -6.48 -10.04 -15.61
N GLU A 226 -7.07 -9.69 -14.49
CA GLU A 226 -7.66 -10.61 -13.54
C GLU A 226 -9.20 -10.45 -13.50
N PRO A 227 -9.93 -11.31 -14.22
CA PRO A 227 -11.39 -11.17 -14.36
C PRO A 227 -12.19 -11.33 -13.06
N ARG A 228 -11.53 -11.71 -11.95
CA ARG A 228 -12.15 -11.80 -10.62
C ARG A 228 -11.84 -10.58 -9.75
N ALA A 229 -10.95 -9.67 -10.21
CA ALA A 229 -10.55 -8.48 -9.46
C ALA A 229 -11.52 -7.32 -9.67
N PHE A 230 -11.76 -6.54 -8.61
CA PHE A 230 -12.65 -5.39 -8.67
C PHE A 230 -12.11 -4.25 -9.53
N GLY A 231 -10.81 -3.95 -9.44
CA GLY A 231 -10.20 -2.87 -10.20
C GLY A 231 -10.35 -3.05 -11.71
N ASP A 232 -10.08 -4.25 -12.22
CA ASP A 232 -10.18 -4.64 -13.63
C ASP A 232 -11.63 -4.55 -14.13
N ASN A 233 -12.57 -5.03 -13.33
CA ASN A 233 -13.98 -5.01 -13.68
C ASN A 233 -14.60 -3.62 -13.60
N PHE A 234 -14.17 -2.77 -12.67
CA PHE A 234 -14.59 -1.38 -12.64
C PHE A 234 -14.03 -0.59 -13.83
N GLN A 235 -12.78 -0.90 -14.23
CA GLN A 235 -12.20 -0.39 -15.47
C GLN A 235 -13.02 -0.82 -16.69
N LEU A 236 -13.41 -2.10 -16.77
CA LEU A 236 -14.30 -2.63 -17.83
C LEU A 236 -15.66 -1.96 -17.83
N ALA A 237 -16.21 -1.63 -16.66
CA ALA A 237 -17.50 -0.94 -16.49
C ALA A 237 -17.45 0.56 -16.84
N GLY A 238 -16.30 1.10 -17.28
CA GLY A 238 -16.15 2.50 -17.70
C GLY A 238 -15.72 3.46 -16.58
N THR A 239 -15.26 2.95 -15.45
CA THR A 239 -14.67 3.75 -14.37
C THR A 239 -13.16 3.81 -14.51
N SER A 240 -12.59 5.01 -14.71
CA SER A 240 -11.12 5.20 -14.79
C SER A 240 -10.48 4.83 -13.45
N THR A 241 -9.99 3.59 -13.33
CA THR A 241 -9.51 3.01 -12.07
C THR A 241 -7.99 3.15 -11.94
N ILE A 242 -7.55 3.65 -10.79
CA ILE A 242 -6.15 3.83 -10.41
C ILE A 242 -5.86 2.90 -9.23
N LEU A 243 -4.99 1.92 -9.43
CA LEU A 243 -4.42 1.11 -8.34
C LEU A 243 -3.22 1.85 -7.76
N ILE A 244 -3.14 1.90 -6.43
CA ILE A 244 -1.98 2.37 -5.69
C ILE A 244 -1.56 1.28 -4.71
N GLU A 245 -0.28 0.90 -4.75
CA GLU A 245 0.32 -0.12 -3.89
C GLU A 245 1.38 0.53 -3.00
N ALA A 246 1.23 0.43 -1.68
CA ALA A 246 2.28 0.78 -0.74
C ALA A 246 3.27 -0.38 -0.60
N GLY A 247 4.51 -0.16 -0.95
CA GLY A 247 5.55 -1.18 -0.86
C GLY A 247 6.42 -1.03 0.38
N GLY A 248 7.73 -0.90 0.18
CA GLY A 248 8.71 -0.80 1.25
C GLY A 248 9.51 0.49 1.25
N TYR A 249 9.93 0.90 2.44
CA TYR A 249 10.88 2.00 2.66
C TYR A 249 11.82 1.60 3.81
N LYS A 250 13.09 2.03 3.74
CA LYS A 250 14.08 1.66 4.75
C LYS A 250 13.65 2.19 6.11
N ASP A 251 13.70 1.34 7.13
CA ASP A 251 13.39 1.63 8.53
C ASP A 251 11.94 2.11 8.80
N ASP A 252 11.02 1.93 7.82
CA ASP A 252 9.61 2.34 7.90
C ASP A 252 8.67 1.12 7.91
N PHE A 253 8.80 0.26 8.91
CA PHE A 253 8.00 -0.97 9.01
C PHE A 253 6.51 -0.69 9.27
N GLU A 254 6.18 0.37 9.98
CA GLU A 254 4.79 0.81 10.21
C GLU A 254 4.25 1.70 9.09
N LYS A 255 5.01 1.81 7.99
CA LYS A 255 4.67 2.55 6.76
C LYS A 255 4.23 4.01 6.99
N GLN A 256 4.77 4.67 8.03
CA GLN A 256 4.41 6.05 8.33
C GLN A 256 5.01 7.05 7.32
N GLU A 257 6.23 6.81 6.84
CA GLU A 257 6.81 7.60 5.74
C GLU A 257 6.10 7.31 4.41
N ILE A 258 5.79 6.03 4.13
CA ILE A 258 5.04 5.64 2.93
C ILE A 258 3.64 6.26 2.94
N ARG A 259 2.94 6.26 4.08
CA ARG A 259 1.64 6.89 4.31
C ARG A 259 1.62 8.36 3.86
N LYS A 260 2.67 9.11 4.17
CA LYS A 260 2.83 10.51 3.77
C LYS A 260 2.84 10.68 2.24
N TYR A 261 3.59 9.84 1.54
CA TYR A 261 3.65 9.88 0.08
C TYR A 261 2.39 9.29 -0.57
N TYR A 262 1.76 8.35 0.10
CA TYR A 262 0.46 7.81 -0.32
C TYR A 262 -0.62 8.89 -0.27
N PHE A 263 -0.69 9.64 0.84
CA PHE A 263 -1.55 10.82 0.97
C PHE A 263 -1.27 11.86 -0.14
N LEU A 264 0.01 12.18 -0.40
CA LEU A 264 0.38 13.12 -1.47
C LEU A 264 -0.08 12.61 -2.85
N SER A 265 0.00 11.30 -3.09
CA SER A 265 -0.50 10.66 -4.32
C SER A 265 -1.99 10.90 -4.53
N LEU A 266 -2.79 10.62 -3.48
CA LEU A 266 -4.24 10.83 -3.51
C LEU A 266 -4.57 12.30 -3.76
N LEU A 267 -3.92 13.21 -3.02
CA LEU A 267 -4.17 14.63 -3.15
C LEU A 267 -3.80 15.16 -4.54
N GLN A 268 -2.68 14.70 -5.13
CA GLN A 268 -2.28 15.07 -6.49
C GLN A 268 -3.29 14.52 -7.51
N GLY A 269 -3.70 13.25 -7.38
CA GLY A 269 -4.71 12.66 -8.26
C GLY A 269 -6.02 13.46 -8.24
N LEU A 270 -6.53 13.78 -7.04
CA LEU A 270 -7.73 14.60 -6.87
C LEU A 270 -7.56 16.03 -7.42
N SER A 271 -6.40 16.64 -7.24
CA SER A 271 -6.07 17.97 -7.77
C SER A 271 -6.17 18.02 -9.30
N VAL A 272 -5.59 17.03 -10.01
CA VAL A 272 -5.63 17.02 -11.48
C VAL A 272 -6.97 16.58 -12.05
N ILE A 273 -7.72 15.74 -11.32
CA ILE A 273 -9.09 15.37 -11.67
C ILE A 273 -10.01 16.60 -11.56
N SER A 274 -9.93 17.34 -10.45
CA SER A 274 -10.77 18.52 -10.20
C SER A 274 -10.55 19.62 -11.21
N THR A 275 -9.32 19.82 -11.68
CA THR A 275 -8.95 20.83 -12.67
C THR A 275 -8.94 20.32 -14.12
N LYS A 276 -9.17 19.02 -14.32
CA LYS A 276 -9.05 18.31 -15.62
C LYS A 276 -7.69 18.44 -16.28
N THR A 277 -6.66 18.84 -15.55
CA THR A 277 -5.30 19.02 -16.10
C THR A 277 -4.61 17.69 -16.43
N TYR A 278 -5.11 16.55 -15.96
CA TYR A 278 -4.66 15.22 -16.37
C TYR A 278 -4.80 15.03 -17.91
N LEU A 279 -5.80 15.64 -18.57
CA LEU A 279 -6.00 15.55 -20.03
C LEU A 279 -4.83 16.11 -20.85
N GLN A 280 -3.99 16.95 -20.25
CA GLN A 280 -2.79 17.52 -20.89
C GLN A 280 -1.57 16.58 -20.79
N LYS A 281 -1.69 15.44 -20.05
CA LYS A 281 -0.57 14.51 -19.87
C LYS A 281 -0.48 13.52 -21.02
N ASN A 282 0.75 13.34 -21.52
CA ASN A 282 1.02 12.27 -22.47
C ASN A 282 1.05 10.91 -21.73
N ILE A 283 0.36 9.92 -22.29
CA ILE A 283 0.39 8.54 -21.77
C ILE A 283 1.79 7.93 -21.82
N ASP A 284 2.68 8.40 -22.68
CA ASP A 284 4.07 7.96 -22.72
C ASP A 284 4.75 8.12 -21.35
N THR A 285 4.41 9.17 -20.60
CA THR A 285 4.93 9.36 -19.24
C THR A 285 4.57 8.16 -18.35
N TYR A 286 3.34 7.65 -18.45
CA TYR A 286 2.93 6.43 -17.75
C TYR A 286 3.70 5.20 -18.24
N LEU A 287 3.82 5.02 -19.55
CA LEU A 287 4.49 3.87 -20.16
C LEU A 287 6.00 3.80 -19.85
N TYR A 288 6.63 4.95 -19.58
CA TYR A 288 8.04 5.06 -19.19
C TYR A 288 8.28 4.90 -17.69
N ILE A 289 7.25 4.79 -16.85
CA ILE A 289 7.44 4.48 -15.43
C ILE A 289 8.12 3.10 -15.34
N PRO A 290 9.26 2.97 -14.61
CA PRO A 290 9.92 1.66 -14.47
C PRO A 290 8.99 0.62 -13.84
N LYS A 291 9.11 -0.63 -14.23
CA LYS A 291 8.32 -1.72 -13.64
C LYS A 291 8.85 -2.12 -12.26
N ASN A 292 8.01 -2.81 -11.50
CA ASN A 292 8.45 -3.51 -10.31
C ASN A 292 9.40 -4.65 -10.66
N GLY A 293 10.50 -4.76 -9.90
CA GLY A 293 11.49 -5.83 -9.99
C GLY A 293 11.66 -6.52 -8.63
N LYS A 294 11.91 -7.83 -8.63
CA LYS A 294 12.09 -8.62 -7.39
C LYS A 294 13.58 -8.83 -7.09
N GLN A 295 14.23 -7.91 -6.39
CA GLN A 295 15.66 -8.02 -6.12
C GLN A 295 16.05 -7.47 -4.75
N ILE A 296 15.15 -7.51 -3.75
CA ILE A 296 15.43 -7.00 -2.40
C ILE A 296 15.10 -8.07 -1.37
N PHE A 297 16.03 -8.24 -0.42
CA PHE A 297 15.81 -9.02 0.79
C PHE A 297 15.67 -8.11 2.02
N HIS A 298 15.17 -8.64 3.12
CA HIS A 298 15.17 -7.87 4.36
C HIS A 298 16.57 -7.78 4.97
N VAL A 299 17.30 -8.88 4.98
CA VAL A 299 18.70 -8.92 5.44
C VAL A 299 19.56 -9.72 4.45
N LEU A 300 20.73 -9.23 4.14
CA LEU A 300 21.71 -9.92 3.31
C LEU A 300 23.06 -9.97 4.05
N LEU A 301 23.56 -11.18 4.27
CA LEU A 301 24.82 -11.45 4.88
C LEU A 301 25.81 -11.94 3.82
N HIS A 302 26.91 -11.22 3.61
CA HIS A 302 27.97 -11.62 2.68
C HIS A 302 29.15 -12.26 3.43
N LYS A 303 29.86 -13.16 2.75
CA LYS A 303 31.09 -13.82 3.24
C LYS A 303 30.90 -14.55 4.57
N VAL A 304 29.80 -15.27 4.69
CA VAL A 304 29.48 -16.10 5.86
C VAL A 304 30.00 -17.50 5.63
N ASP A 305 30.58 -18.11 6.64
CA ASP A 305 30.88 -19.55 6.63
C ASP A 305 29.58 -20.32 6.94
N VAL A 306 29.11 -21.04 5.95
CA VAL A 306 27.98 -21.96 6.02
C VAL A 306 28.49 -23.35 5.66
N ASN A 307 28.49 -24.26 6.63
CA ASN A 307 28.92 -25.66 6.41
C ASN A 307 30.33 -25.77 5.80
N GLY A 308 31.27 -24.90 6.19
CA GLY A 308 32.64 -24.86 5.69
C GLY A 308 32.81 -24.18 4.32
N LEU A 309 31.74 -23.56 3.78
CA LEU A 309 31.78 -22.80 2.54
C LEU A 309 31.48 -21.33 2.80
N THR A 310 32.36 -20.46 2.31
CA THR A 310 32.14 -19.01 2.36
C THR A 310 31.14 -18.61 1.27
N THR A 311 29.95 -18.13 1.66
CA THR A 311 28.86 -17.79 0.75
C THR A 311 28.07 -16.58 1.25
N SER A 312 26.91 -16.28 0.63
CA SER A 312 25.96 -15.28 1.12
C SER A 312 24.69 -15.96 1.63
N VAL A 313 24.03 -15.33 2.60
CA VAL A 313 22.75 -15.77 3.17
C VAL A 313 21.77 -14.62 3.13
N ALA A 314 20.60 -14.84 2.57
CA ALA A 314 19.49 -13.90 2.57
C ALA A 314 18.41 -14.32 3.58
N LEU A 315 17.91 -13.35 4.34
CA LEU A 315 16.81 -13.56 5.25
C LEU A 315 15.63 -12.65 4.84
N ASN A 316 14.46 -13.24 4.93
CA ASN A 316 13.20 -12.50 4.87
C ASN A 316 12.40 -12.73 6.16
N PHE A 317 11.39 -11.91 6.42
CA PHE A 317 10.49 -12.13 7.52
C PHE A 317 9.04 -12.29 7.06
N GLN A 318 8.26 -12.96 7.87
CA GLN A 318 6.81 -12.96 7.83
C GLN A 318 6.29 -12.24 9.08
N GLU A 319 5.16 -11.54 8.92
CA GLU A 319 4.51 -10.85 10.02
C GLU A 319 3.35 -11.69 10.56
N THR A 320 3.27 -11.79 11.86
CA THR A 320 2.17 -12.48 12.56
C THR A 320 1.62 -11.60 13.68
N LEU A 321 0.30 -11.58 13.84
CA LEU A 321 -0.33 -10.88 14.94
C LEU A 321 -0.17 -11.68 16.23
N GLN A 322 0.46 -11.08 17.26
CA GLN A 322 0.49 -11.62 18.60
C GLN A 322 -0.80 -11.28 19.34
N SER A 323 -1.60 -12.29 19.67
CA SER A 323 -2.88 -12.10 20.36
C SER A 323 -2.73 -11.53 21.79
N SER A 324 -1.56 -11.72 22.42
CA SER A 324 -1.31 -11.28 23.82
C SER A 324 -1.18 -9.78 24.00
N ASN A 325 -0.70 -9.04 22.98
CA ASN A 325 -0.42 -7.61 23.08
C ASN A 325 -0.89 -6.81 21.86
N ASN A 326 -1.59 -7.43 20.91
CA ASN A 326 -2.01 -6.80 19.65
C ASN A 326 -0.83 -6.13 18.89
N ALA A 327 0.34 -6.77 18.86
CA ALA A 327 1.50 -6.31 18.14
C ALA A 327 1.84 -7.25 16.97
N LEU A 328 2.44 -6.69 15.93
CA LEU A 328 2.96 -7.46 14.81
C LEU A 328 4.37 -7.96 15.15
N LEU A 329 4.53 -9.28 15.15
CA LEU A 329 5.81 -9.95 15.33
C LEU A 329 6.40 -10.29 13.96
N LYS A 330 7.68 -9.95 13.75
CA LYS A 330 8.45 -10.33 12.56
C LYS A 330 9.26 -11.59 12.87
N LEU A 331 8.97 -12.65 12.13
CA LEU A 331 9.72 -13.90 12.22
C LEU A 331 10.63 -14.04 11.00
N PHE A 332 11.93 -13.84 11.20
CA PHE A 332 12.94 -13.99 10.16
C PHE A 332 13.23 -15.46 9.89
N TYR A 333 13.35 -15.79 8.62
CA TYR A 333 13.71 -17.13 8.14
C TYR A 333 14.79 -17.04 7.06
N ILE A 334 15.53 -18.13 6.88
CA ILE A 334 16.54 -18.26 5.81
C ILE A 334 15.78 -18.38 4.48
N HIS A 335 15.93 -17.38 3.64
CA HIS A 335 15.25 -17.35 2.34
C HIS A 335 16.08 -17.97 1.22
N ASP A 336 17.39 -17.67 1.20
CA ASP A 336 18.28 -18.15 0.15
C ASP A 336 19.73 -18.24 0.66
N ILE A 337 20.50 -19.15 0.09
CA ILE A 337 21.93 -19.38 0.38
C ILE A 337 22.67 -19.57 -0.94
N GLY A 338 23.64 -18.71 -1.26
CA GLY A 338 24.40 -18.86 -2.51
C GLY A 338 25.12 -17.57 -2.94
N ASP A 339 25.34 -17.44 -4.26
CA ASP A 339 25.90 -16.20 -4.82
C ASP A 339 24.82 -15.13 -4.97
N LEU A 340 24.70 -14.30 -3.95
CA LEU A 340 23.69 -13.24 -3.88
C LEU A 340 24.29 -11.83 -4.09
N ARG A 341 25.44 -11.73 -4.77
CA ARG A 341 26.17 -10.46 -4.96
C ARG A 341 25.41 -9.43 -5.81
N THR A 342 24.48 -9.87 -6.65
CA THR A 342 23.66 -9.01 -7.51
C THR A 342 22.37 -8.55 -6.85
N TYR A 343 22.08 -9.05 -5.65
CA TYR A 343 20.87 -8.72 -4.92
C TYR A 343 21.11 -7.58 -3.92
N ASN A 344 20.03 -6.89 -3.56
CA ASN A 344 20.02 -5.82 -2.57
C ASN A 344 19.19 -6.22 -1.36
N ALA A 345 19.37 -5.53 -0.26
CA ALA A 345 18.61 -5.71 0.96
C ALA A 345 18.41 -4.39 1.71
N TYR A 346 17.42 -4.38 2.62
CA TYR A 346 17.25 -3.25 3.56
C TYR A 346 18.43 -3.14 4.52
N MET A 347 18.96 -4.29 4.96
CA MET A 347 20.16 -4.39 5.81
C MET A 347 21.16 -5.33 5.16
N THR A 348 22.40 -4.86 4.99
CA THR A 348 23.49 -5.65 4.43
C THR A 348 24.65 -5.66 5.39
N TYR A 349 25.20 -6.86 5.66
CA TYR A 349 26.35 -7.06 6.53
C TYR A 349 27.45 -7.81 5.77
N ASP A 350 28.64 -7.26 5.78
CA ASP A 350 29.84 -7.94 5.31
C ASP A 350 30.48 -8.65 6.52
N THR A 351 30.48 -9.98 6.53
CA THR A 351 30.71 -10.79 7.73
C THR A 351 32.00 -11.60 7.61
N ILE A 352 33.11 -10.97 7.22
CA ILE A 352 34.39 -11.65 7.19
C ILE A 352 34.64 -12.31 8.56
N GLU A 353 34.84 -13.63 8.58
CA GLU A 353 35.15 -14.47 9.74
C GLU A 353 34.00 -15.00 10.59
N GLN A 354 32.74 -14.96 10.07
CA GLN A 354 31.64 -15.49 10.86
C GLN A 354 31.14 -16.83 10.37
N LYS A 355 31.01 -17.74 11.31
CA LYS A 355 30.38 -19.04 11.10
C LYS A 355 28.94 -19.00 11.61
N ILE A 356 27.98 -19.27 10.74
CA ILE A 356 26.64 -19.53 11.19
C ILE A 356 26.62 -20.98 11.71
N PRO A 357 26.20 -21.21 12.97
CA PRO A 357 26.11 -22.56 13.53
C PRO A 357 25.19 -23.43 12.70
N GLU A 358 25.60 -24.65 12.45
CA GLU A 358 24.83 -25.65 11.74
C GLU A 358 23.72 -26.28 12.61
N PRO A 359 22.69 -26.82 11.95
CA PRO A 359 22.40 -26.73 10.52
C PRO A 359 21.51 -25.55 10.20
N ILE A 360 21.84 -24.77 9.12
CA ILE A 360 20.87 -23.86 8.53
C ILE A 360 20.25 -24.51 7.29
N ALA A 361 18.95 -24.31 7.13
CA ALA A 361 18.22 -24.76 5.97
C ALA A 361 17.33 -23.64 5.43
N ILE A 362 17.06 -23.65 4.14
CA ILE A 362 16.08 -22.74 3.52
C ILE A 362 14.74 -22.96 4.21
N ASP A 363 13.98 -21.88 4.40
CA ASP A 363 12.70 -21.80 5.12
C ASP A 363 12.77 -22.10 6.63
N SER A 364 13.95 -22.38 7.20
CA SER A 364 14.10 -22.47 8.65
C SER A 364 14.14 -21.10 9.31
N LEU A 365 13.61 -20.99 10.52
CA LEU A 365 13.71 -19.77 11.30
C LEU A 365 15.18 -19.41 11.57
N ALA A 366 15.51 -18.13 11.45
CA ALA A 366 16.84 -17.65 11.80
C ALA A 366 17.10 -17.85 13.30
N ASN A 367 18.22 -18.52 13.65
CA ASN A 367 18.58 -18.80 15.04
C ASN A 367 20.12 -18.81 15.19
N PHE A 368 20.71 -17.62 15.17
CA PHE A 368 22.16 -17.43 15.26
C PHE A 368 22.53 -16.01 15.68
N ASN A 369 23.78 -15.84 16.08
CA ASN A 369 24.37 -14.52 16.35
C ASN A 369 25.33 -14.14 15.23
N LEU A 370 25.30 -12.87 14.86
CA LEU A 370 26.28 -12.26 13.98
C LEU A 370 27.27 -11.44 14.83
N LEU A 371 28.55 -11.72 14.71
CA LEU A 371 29.57 -11.02 15.48
C LEU A 371 30.41 -10.13 14.56
N LYS A 372 30.95 -9.06 15.11
CA LYS A 372 31.99 -8.22 14.49
C LYS A 372 33.03 -7.89 15.57
N ASN A 373 34.27 -8.23 15.32
CA ASN A 373 35.36 -8.04 16.29
C ASN A 373 35.06 -8.67 17.68
N GLY A 374 34.46 -9.87 17.69
CA GLY A 374 34.07 -10.58 18.91
C GLY A 374 32.82 -10.04 19.63
N LYS A 375 32.21 -8.98 19.12
CA LYS A 375 30.96 -8.42 19.68
C LYS A 375 29.76 -8.84 18.83
N ILE A 376 28.68 -9.25 19.47
CA ILE A 376 27.43 -9.54 18.79
C ILE A 376 26.88 -8.20 18.25
N ILE A 377 26.65 -8.13 16.93
CA ILE A 377 26.03 -6.98 16.26
C ILE A 377 24.59 -7.24 15.86
N LEU A 378 24.21 -8.50 15.76
CA LEU A 378 22.86 -8.95 15.41
C LEU A 378 22.62 -10.31 16.03
N SER A 379 21.45 -10.54 16.57
CA SER A 379 21.07 -11.82 17.16
C SER A 379 19.66 -12.22 16.70
N PHE A 380 19.52 -13.44 16.22
CA PHE A 380 18.24 -14.05 15.93
C PHE A 380 18.00 -15.20 16.89
N THR A 381 16.83 -15.21 17.54
CA THR A 381 16.39 -16.30 18.40
C THR A 381 15.00 -16.75 17.95
N ASN A 382 14.92 -17.97 17.41
CA ASN A 382 13.66 -18.51 16.85
C ASN A 382 12.96 -17.54 15.88
N GLY A 383 13.74 -16.91 14.98
CA GLY A 383 13.26 -15.95 14.01
C GLY A 383 13.07 -14.52 14.54
N ILE A 384 13.17 -14.29 15.83
CA ILE A 384 13.04 -12.95 16.41
C ILE A 384 14.39 -12.25 16.34
N LEU A 385 14.41 -11.07 15.71
CA LEU A 385 15.58 -10.20 15.67
C LEU A 385 15.69 -9.44 17.00
N ASN A 386 16.77 -9.69 17.74
CA ASN A 386 17.14 -8.94 18.93
C ASN A 386 18.18 -7.90 18.53
N VAL A 387 17.80 -6.64 18.53
CA VAL A 387 18.73 -5.53 18.31
C VAL A 387 19.58 -5.37 19.58
N ILE A 388 20.88 -5.53 19.44
CA ILE A 388 21.82 -5.31 20.56
C ILE A 388 22.26 -3.85 20.47
N PRO A 389 22.08 -3.07 21.53
CA PRO A 389 22.42 -1.65 21.58
C PRO A 389 23.89 -1.35 21.28
#